data_d3761f054c1c29efcde659e6d098b010
#
_entry.id   d3761f054c1c29efcde659e6d098b010
#
_cell.length_a   1.000
_cell.length_b   1.000
_cell.length_c   1.000
_cell.angle_alpha   90.00
_cell.angle_beta   90.00
_cell.angle_gamma   90.00
#
_symmetry.space_group_name_H-M   'P 1'
#
loop_
_entity.id
_entity.type
_entity.pdbx_description
1 polymer ?
#
loop_
_entity_poly.entity_id
_entity_poly.type
_entity_poly.pdbx_seq_one_letter_code
_entity_poly.pdbx_strand_id
1 'polypeptide(L)'
;MFMRHKNDIFTPINRDLYYLLSNSMEDFILREIDRLGEMLLIIARKLGLQEDVMPDYSLLDVKDEFDKAVCPINLDALLKQENPVWYLVETEKISDHGLETFIEILFHSDLDEDRKAAILHDALAYLDGKGFFSFKLYALTNS
;
A
#
# COMPACT_ATOMS: atom_id res chain seq x y z
N MET A 1 -2.21 29.12 10.39
CA MET A 1 -1.29 29.24 10.28
C MET A 1 -0.43 29.95 10.90
N PHE A 2 0.03 29.97 11.22
CA PHE A 2 0.80 30.72 11.81
C PHE A 2 1.49 31.67 11.02
N MET A 3 1.31 32.48 10.98
CA MET A 3 1.75 33.36 10.52
C MET A 3 1.48 34.46 10.28
N ARG A 4 1.33 35.02 10.75
CA ARG A 4 1.28 35.97 10.73
C ARG A 4 1.67 36.73 10.59
N HIS A 5 1.94 37.14 10.83
CA HIS A 5 2.43 38.02 10.91
C HIS A 5 3.23 38.51 10.58
N LYS A 6 3.36 38.44 10.27
CA LYS A 6 4.14 39.29 10.06
C LYS A 6 5.46 38.92 9.67
N ASN A 7 6.24 39.60 9.11
CA ASN A 7 7.53 39.46 8.53
C ASN A 7 8.59 38.93 9.46
N ASP A 8 8.39 39.17 10.71
CA ASP A 8 9.32 38.77 11.75
C ASP A 8 9.53 37.29 11.82
N ILE A 9 8.58 36.55 11.33
CA ILE A 9 8.62 35.08 11.31
C ILE A 9 9.81 34.59 10.49
N PHE A 10 10.29 35.42 9.57
CA PHE A 10 11.31 35.01 8.64
C PHE A 10 12.68 35.57 8.94
N THR A 11 12.97 35.82 10.20
CA THR A 11 14.33 36.17 10.61
C THR A 11 15.25 34.97 10.40
N PRO A 12 16.59 35.16 10.38
CA PRO A 12 17.50 34.04 10.18
C PRO A 12 17.31 32.89 11.16
N ILE A 13 17.02 33.22 12.42
CA ILE A 13 16.77 32.18 13.43
C ILE A 13 15.51 31.40 13.11
N ASN A 14 14.49 32.11 12.65
CA ASN A 14 13.22 31.48 12.28
C ASN A 14 13.35 30.66 11.00
N ARG A 15 14.38 30.93 10.21
CA ARG A 15 14.62 30.17 9.00
C ARG A 15 14.89 28.69 9.33
N ASP A 16 15.70 28.42 10.34
CA ASP A 16 15.97 27.05 10.76
C ASP A 16 14.71 26.37 11.24
N LEU A 17 13.92 27.10 12.02
CA LEU A 17 12.64 26.58 12.49
C LEU A 17 11.69 26.30 11.32
N TYR A 18 11.66 27.22 10.37
CA TYR A 18 10.83 27.04 9.17
C TYR A 18 11.25 25.79 8.41
N TYR A 19 12.56 25.56 8.29
CA TYR A 19 13.07 24.38 7.60
C TYR A 19 12.63 23.09 8.31
N LEU A 20 12.71 23.07 9.63
CA LEU A 20 12.27 21.91 10.41
C LEU A 20 10.78 21.66 10.25
N LEU A 21 9.97 22.73 10.26
CA LEU A 21 8.53 22.61 10.05
C LEU A 21 8.22 22.11 8.66
N SER A 22 8.97 22.56 7.66
CA SER A 22 8.80 22.14 6.30
C SER A 22 9.06 20.63 6.16
N ASN A 23 10.11 20.13 6.81
CA ASN A 23 10.42 18.71 6.81
C ASN A 23 9.32 17.89 7.50
N SER A 24 8.78 18.41 8.61
CA SER A 24 7.69 17.74 9.31
C SER A 24 6.45 17.66 8.44
N MET A 25 6.15 18.72 7.69
CA MET A 25 5.01 18.73 6.78
C MET A 25 5.22 17.77 5.63
N GLU A 26 6.44 17.66 5.14
CA GLU A 26 6.76 16.71 4.08
C GLU A 26 6.53 15.29 4.55
N ASP A 27 6.96 14.96 5.77
CA ASP A 27 6.71 13.65 6.36
C ASP A 27 5.21 13.38 6.48
N PHE A 28 4.44 14.38 6.89
CA PHE A 28 3.00 14.26 7.01
C PHE A 28 2.36 13.97 5.65
N ILE A 29 2.79 14.68 4.61
CA ILE A 29 2.27 14.49 3.26
C ILE A 29 2.59 13.08 2.75
N LEU A 30 3.81 12.60 3.00
CA LEU A 30 4.21 11.26 2.61
C LEU A 30 3.36 10.20 3.28
N ARG A 31 3.03 10.38 4.57
CA ARG A 31 2.15 9.46 5.26
C ARG A 31 0.76 9.45 4.65
N GLU A 32 0.23 10.64 4.33
CA GLU A 32 -1.09 10.72 3.72
C GLU A 32 -1.11 10.05 2.36
N ILE A 33 -0.03 10.19 1.59
CA ILE A 33 0.08 9.56 0.29
C ILE A 33 0.09 8.03 0.43
N ASP A 34 0.69 7.52 1.50
CA ASP A 34 0.80 6.07 1.71
C ASP A 34 -0.22 5.53 2.72
N ARG A 35 -1.29 6.27 2.95
CA ARG A 35 -2.33 5.84 3.89
C ARG A 35 -2.90 4.47 3.52
N LEU A 36 -3.15 4.24 2.25
CA LEU A 36 -3.66 2.96 1.79
C LEU A 36 -2.67 1.84 2.09
N GLY A 37 -1.38 2.08 1.87
CA GLY A 37 -0.34 1.10 2.18
C GLY A 37 -0.31 0.75 3.65
N GLU A 38 -0.42 1.75 4.53
CA GLU A 38 -0.46 1.51 5.98
C GLU A 38 -1.69 0.70 6.38
N MET A 39 -2.82 1.03 5.78
CA MET A 39 -4.07 0.31 6.04
C MET A 39 -3.93 -1.16 5.65
N LEU A 40 -3.32 -1.43 4.50
CA LEU A 40 -3.11 -2.78 4.03
C LEU A 40 -2.17 -3.57 4.95
N LEU A 41 -1.16 -2.91 5.54
CA LEU A 41 -0.29 -3.56 6.51
C LEU A 41 -1.07 -4.00 7.75
N ILE A 42 -1.98 -3.17 8.22
CA ILE A 42 -2.81 -3.52 9.37
C ILE A 42 -3.71 -4.71 9.02
N ILE A 43 -4.30 -4.70 7.85
CA ILE A 43 -5.14 -5.81 7.39
C ILE A 43 -4.31 -7.09 7.30
N ALA A 44 -3.11 -7.00 6.75
CA ALA A 44 -2.21 -8.15 6.64
C ALA A 44 -1.91 -8.76 8.00
N ARG A 45 -1.67 -7.93 9.01
CA ARG A 45 -1.43 -8.41 10.37
C ARG A 45 -2.65 -9.14 10.93
N LYS A 46 -3.82 -8.58 10.71
CA LYS A 46 -5.06 -9.20 11.20
C LYS A 46 -5.32 -10.53 10.53
N LEU A 47 -4.84 -10.72 9.31
CA LEU A 47 -4.95 -11.98 8.60
C LEU A 47 -3.84 -12.97 8.96
N GLY A 48 -2.88 -12.55 9.77
CA GLY A 48 -1.81 -13.44 10.24
C GLY A 48 -0.61 -13.53 9.32
N LEU A 49 -0.48 -12.63 8.35
CA LEU A 49 0.61 -12.71 7.37
C LEU A 49 2.01 -12.50 7.95
N GLN A 50 2.11 -11.88 9.12
CA GLN A 50 3.40 -11.58 9.72
C GLN A 50 3.81 -12.56 10.81
N GLU A 51 3.05 -13.64 10.95
CA GLU A 51 3.37 -14.69 11.91
C GLU A 51 4.15 -15.80 11.24
N ASP A 52 4.87 -16.58 12.04
CA ASP A 52 5.70 -17.68 11.53
C ASP A 52 4.89 -18.86 11.00
N VAL A 53 3.60 -18.90 11.30
CA VAL A 53 2.73 -19.95 10.81
C VAL A 53 2.16 -19.58 9.46
N MET A 54 1.92 -20.60 8.64
CA MET A 54 1.30 -20.40 7.33
C MET A 54 -0.09 -19.80 7.53
N PRO A 55 -0.37 -18.66 6.95
CA PRO A 55 -1.70 -18.06 7.09
C PRO A 55 -2.75 -18.89 6.37
N ASP A 56 -3.92 -18.98 6.97
CA ASP A 56 -5.04 -19.76 6.44
C ASP A 56 -6.29 -18.91 6.51
N TYR A 57 -6.60 -18.23 5.41
CA TYR A 57 -7.79 -17.40 5.34
C TYR A 57 -8.35 -17.43 3.91
N SER A 58 -9.64 -17.14 3.82
CA SER A 58 -10.33 -17.12 2.52
C SER A 58 -10.37 -15.70 1.97
N LEU A 59 -10.76 -15.60 0.71
CA LEU A 59 -11.00 -14.30 0.09
C LEU A 59 -12.14 -13.57 0.81
N LEU A 60 -13.11 -14.30 1.32
CA LEU A 60 -14.19 -13.70 2.10
C LEU A 60 -13.65 -13.06 3.38
N ASP A 61 -12.69 -13.72 4.05
CA ASP A 61 -12.04 -13.15 5.22
C ASP A 61 -11.31 -11.85 4.87
N VAL A 62 -10.67 -11.81 3.71
CA VAL A 62 -10.00 -10.59 3.23
C VAL A 62 -11.03 -9.48 3.05
N LYS A 63 -12.17 -9.78 2.43
CA LYS A 63 -13.23 -8.79 2.23
C LYS A 63 -13.75 -8.26 3.56
N ASP A 64 -13.92 -9.15 4.53
CA ASP A 64 -14.39 -8.74 5.86
C ASP A 64 -13.42 -7.78 6.53
N GLU A 65 -12.12 -8.05 6.44
CA GLU A 65 -11.12 -7.16 7.03
C GLU A 65 -11.06 -5.82 6.31
N PHE A 66 -11.24 -5.84 4.98
CA PHE A 66 -11.30 -4.61 4.20
C PHE A 66 -12.51 -3.75 4.64
N ASP A 67 -13.65 -4.39 4.83
CA ASP A 67 -14.86 -3.69 5.27
C ASP A 67 -14.69 -3.10 6.67
N LYS A 68 -14.11 -3.87 7.59
CA LYS A 68 -13.86 -3.39 8.96
C LYS A 68 -12.90 -2.22 8.98
N ALA A 69 -11.93 -2.20 8.09
CA ALA A 69 -10.95 -1.12 8.01
C ALA A 69 -11.47 0.08 7.22
N VAL A 70 -12.66 -0.03 6.62
CA VAL A 70 -13.21 0.99 5.72
C VAL A 70 -12.22 1.28 4.58
N CYS A 71 -11.65 0.21 4.04
CA CYS A 71 -10.68 0.33 2.96
C CYS A 71 -11.39 0.76 1.67
N PRO A 72 -10.85 1.74 0.94
CA PRO A 72 -11.51 2.23 -0.27
C PRO A 72 -11.52 1.24 -1.43
N ILE A 73 -10.69 0.20 -1.38
CA ILE A 73 -10.63 -0.79 -2.45
C ILE A 73 -11.85 -1.70 -2.38
N ASN A 74 -12.61 -1.73 -3.48
CA ASN A 74 -13.71 -2.68 -3.62
C ASN A 74 -13.15 -3.94 -4.26
N LEU A 75 -12.99 -4.99 -3.45
CA LEU A 75 -12.33 -6.21 -3.88
C LEU A 75 -13.07 -6.91 -5.01
N ASP A 76 -14.41 -6.95 -4.94
CA ASP A 76 -15.21 -7.58 -5.98
C ASP A 76 -15.04 -6.87 -7.33
N ALA A 77 -15.10 -5.54 -7.31
CA ALA A 77 -14.92 -4.75 -8.52
C ALA A 77 -13.51 -4.92 -9.09
N LEU A 78 -12.53 -4.96 -8.19
CA LEU A 78 -11.12 -5.12 -8.58
C LEU A 78 -10.89 -6.45 -9.28
N LEU A 79 -11.43 -7.52 -8.72
CA LEU A 79 -11.21 -8.86 -9.28
C LEU A 79 -11.96 -9.09 -10.58
N LYS A 80 -12.91 -8.23 -10.92
CA LYS A 80 -13.59 -8.26 -12.20
C LYS A 80 -12.81 -7.55 -13.30
N GLN A 81 -11.80 -6.78 -12.94
CA GLN A 81 -11.00 -6.07 -13.90
C GLN A 81 -10.14 -7.05 -14.70
N GLU A 82 -9.91 -6.73 -15.96
CA GLU A 82 -9.04 -7.53 -16.81
C GLU A 82 -7.61 -7.47 -16.31
N ASN A 83 -7.19 -6.30 -15.83
CA ASN A 83 -5.85 -6.11 -15.25
C ASN A 83 -5.99 -5.44 -13.89
N PRO A 84 -6.12 -6.22 -12.81
CA PRO A 84 -6.29 -5.66 -11.47
C PRO A 84 -5.13 -4.79 -10.99
N VAL A 85 -3.90 -5.13 -11.37
CA VAL A 85 -2.72 -4.34 -10.99
C VAL A 85 -2.81 -2.94 -11.58
N TRP A 86 -3.17 -2.85 -12.85
CA TRP A 86 -3.33 -1.56 -13.52
C TRP A 86 -4.43 -0.73 -12.84
N TYR A 87 -5.52 -1.37 -12.48
CA TYR A 87 -6.62 -0.71 -11.78
C TYR A 87 -6.16 -0.13 -10.44
N LEU A 88 -5.40 -0.90 -9.67
CA LEU A 88 -4.86 -0.44 -8.39
C LEU A 88 -3.95 0.76 -8.57
N VAL A 89 -3.11 0.73 -9.58
CA VAL A 89 -2.15 1.81 -9.82
C VAL A 89 -2.86 3.07 -10.33
N GLU A 90 -3.73 2.92 -11.31
CA GLU A 90 -4.34 4.06 -11.99
C GLU A 90 -5.54 4.63 -11.26
N THR A 91 -6.37 3.78 -10.68
CA THR A 91 -7.60 4.23 -10.03
C THR A 91 -7.42 4.45 -8.54
N GLU A 92 -6.80 3.50 -7.86
CA GLU A 92 -6.62 3.59 -6.40
C GLU A 92 -5.35 4.32 -6.01
N LYS A 93 -4.46 4.59 -6.97
CA LYS A 93 -3.20 5.30 -6.72
C LYS A 93 -2.37 4.61 -5.64
N ILE A 94 -2.32 3.31 -5.68
CA ILE A 94 -1.60 2.52 -4.67
C ILE A 94 -0.09 2.76 -4.77
N SER A 95 0.57 2.83 -3.63
CA SER A 95 2.03 2.96 -3.59
C SER A 95 2.69 1.62 -3.93
N ASP A 96 3.99 1.65 -4.20
CA ASP A 96 4.73 0.43 -4.51
C ASP A 96 4.68 -0.55 -3.34
N HIS A 97 4.89 -0.06 -2.12
CA HIS A 97 4.78 -0.89 -0.91
C HIS A 97 3.36 -1.37 -0.67
N GLY A 98 2.37 -0.53 -0.95
CA GLY A 98 0.98 -0.92 -0.84
C GLY A 98 0.63 -2.04 -1.80
N LEU A 99 1.11 -1.94 -3.03
CA LEU A 99 0.89 -2.99 -4.04
C LEU A 99 1.54 -4.30 -3.59
N GLU A 100 2.77 -4.24 -3.10
CA GLU A 100 3.48 -5.41 -2.58
C GLU A 100 2.64 -6.11 -1.50
N THR A 101 2.15 -5.35 -0.54
CA THR A 101 1.34 -5.89 0.55
C THR A 101 0.03 -6.46 0.05
N PHE A 102 -0.63 -5.76 -0.86
CA PHE A 102 -1.91 -6.18 -1.40
C PHE A 102 -1.78 -7.52 -2.14
N ILE A 103 -0.75 -7.66 -2.96
CA ILE A 103 -0.53 -8.89 -3.71
C ILE A 103 -0.24 -10.05 -2.74
N GLU A 104 0.53 -9.78 -1.69
CA GLU A 104 0.82 -10.79 -0.68
C GLU A 104 -0.47 -11.26 0.00
N ILE A 105 -1.36 -10.32 0.32
CA ILE A 105 -2.66 -10.66 0.92
C ILE A 105 -3.45 -11.59 0.01
N LEU A 106 -3.56 -11.26 -1.27
CA LEU A 106 -4.30 -12.07 -2.23
C LEU A 106 -3.66 -13.43 -2.47
N PHE A 107 -2.34 -13.47 -2.51
CA PHE A 107 -1.62 -14.70 -2.81
C PHE A 107 -1.86 -15.78 -1.76
N HIS A 108 -2.01 -15.39 -0.51
CA HIS A 108 -2.24 -16.34 0.58
C HIS A 108 -3.72 -16.64 0.85
N SER A 109 -4.62 -16.04 0.07
CA SER A 109 -6.04 -16.33 0.16
C SER A 109 -6.39 -17.59 -0.65
N ASP A 110 -7.66 -17.92 -0.70
CA ASP A 110 -8.13 -19.05 -1.51
C ASP A 110 -8.55 -18.62 -2.93
N LEU A 111 -8.01 -17.50 -3.40
CA LEU A 111 -8.21 -17.10 -4.78
C LEU A 111 -7.65 -18.17 -5.72
N ASP A 112 -8.26 -18.31 -6.90
CA ASP A 112 -7.83 -19.28 -7.91
C ASP A 112 -6.32 -19.16 -8.19
N GLU A 113 -5.65 -20.30 -8.27
CA GLU A 113 -4.19 -20.33 -8.43
C GLU A 113 -3.71 -19.68 -9.73
N ASP A 114 -4.42 -19.90 -10.82
CA ASP A 114 -4.07 -19.28 -12.10
C ASP A 114 -4.21 -17.76 -12.01
N ARG A 115 -5.24 -17.30 -11.31
CA ARG A 115 -5.49 -15.88 -11.12
C ARG A 115 -4.40 -15.26 -10.25
N LYS A 116 -4.02 -15.95 -9.18
CA LYS A 116 -2.91 -15.51 -8.32
C LYS A 116 -1.62 -15.34 -9.12
N ALA A 117 -1.30 -16.35 -9.94
CA ALA A 117 -0.08 -16.32 -10.73
C ALA A 117 -0.07 -15.15 -11.72
N ALA A 118 -1.20 -14.92 -12.37
CA ALA A 118 -1.32 -13.82 -13.32
C ALA A 118 -1.16 -12.46 -12.64
N ILE A 119 -1.81 -12.27 -11.50
CA ILE A 119 -1.74 -11.01 -10.76
C ILE A 119 -0.32 -10.79 -10.23
N LEU A 120 0.30 -11.83 -9.70
CA LEU A 120 1.68 -11.75 -9.22
C LEU A 120 2.64 -11.37 -10.35
N HIS A 121 2.48 -12.00 -11.51
CA HIS A 121 3.31 -11.70 -12.67
C HIS A 121 3.15 -10.23 -13.10
N ASP A 122 1.92 -9.75 -13.16
CA ASP A 122 1.65 -8.37 -13.56
C ASP A 122 2.23 -7.38 -12.56
N ALA A 123 2.12 -7.68 -11.26
CA ALA A 123 2.67 -6.82 -10.23
C ALA A 123 4.19 -6.74 -10.31
N LEU A 124 4.85 -7.89 -10.50
CA LEU A 124 6.30 -7.93 -10.64
C LEU A 124 6.76 -7.15 -11.87
N ALA A 125 6.07 -7.32 -12.98
CA ALA A 125 6.42 -6.60 -14.22
C ALA A 125 6.29 -5.09 -14.01
N TYR A 126 5.24 -4.65 -13.35
CA TYR A 126 5.02 -3.23 -13.09
C TYR A 126 6.12 -2.67 -12.17
N LEU A 127 6.40 -3.36 -11.06
CA LEU A 127 7.38 -2.89 -10.08
C LEU A 127 8.78 -2.88 -10.66
N ASP A 128 9.15 -3.94 -11.39
CA ASP A 128 10.46 -3.99 -12.05
C ASP A 128 10.62 -2.85 -13.04
N GLY A 129 9.56 -2.53 -13.77
CA GLY A 129 9.57 -1.42 -14.72
C GLY A 129 9.82 -0.07 -14.06
N LYS A 130 9.50 0.04 -12.78
CA LYS A 130 9.74 1.25 -11.99
C LYS A 130 11.07 1.23 -11.25
N GLY A 131 11.79 0.13 -11.31
CA GLY A 131 13.03 -0.03 -10.57
C GLY A 131 12.83 -0.43 -9.12
N PHE A 132 11.64 -0.89 -8.76
CA PHE A 132 11.34 -1.33 -7.40
C PHE A 132 11.44 -2.86 -7.35
N PHE A 133 12.49 -3.37 -6.69
CA PHE A 133 12.66 -4.81 -6.56
C PHE A 133 11.98 -5.31 -5.30
N SER A 134 11.04 -6.24 -5.46
CA SER A 134 10.30 -6.79 -4.33
C SER A 134 10.77 -8.21 -4.00
N PHE A 135 11.57 -8.34 -2.96
CA PHE A 135 11.99 -9.65 -2.48
C PHE A 135 10.78 -10.50 -2.06
N LYS A 136 9.80 -9.87 -1.44
CA LYS A 136 8.61 -10.58 -0.98
C LYS A 136 7.85 -11.23 -2.12
N LEU A 137 7.62 -10.49 -3.19
CA LEU A 137 6.86 -11.01 -4.31
C LEU A 137 7.66 -12.02 -5.12
N TYR A 138 8.96 -11.80 -5.28
CA TYR A 138 9.80 -12.79 -5.95
C TYR A 138 9.87 -14.10 -5.17
N ALA A 139 9.87 -14.03 -3.84
CA ALA A 139 9.85 -15.23 -3.00
C ALA A 139 8.58 -16.05 -3.24
N LEU A 140 7.46 -15.40 -3.55
CA LEU A 140 6.21 -16.09 -3.81
C LEU A 140 6.24 -16.90 -5.12
N THR A 141 7.09 -16.51 -6.06
CA THR A 141 7.18 -17.24 -7.34
C THR A 141 7.81 -18.62 -7.17
N ASN A 142 8.50 -18.84 -6.06
CA ASN A 142 9.17 -20.11 -5.78
C ASN A 142 8.36 -20.99 -4.81
N SER A 143 7.15 -20.61 -4.51
CA SER A 143 6.29 -21.35 -3.57
C SER A 143 5.48 -22.43 -4.23
#